data_b28dd0f0bda33cdf7df2ddb0dd1f4457
#
_entry.id   b28dd0f0bda33cdf7df2ddb0dd1f4457
#
_cell.length_a   1.000
_cell.length_b   1.000
_cell.length_c   1.000
_cell.angle_alpha   90.00
_cell.angle_beta   90.00
_cell.angle_gamma   90.00
#
_symmetry.space_group_name_H-M   'P 1'
#
loop_
_entity.id
_entity.type
_entity.pdbx_description
1 polymer ?
#
loop_
_entity_poly.entity_id
_entity_poly.type
_entity_poly.pdbx_seq_one_letter_code
_entity_poly.pdbx_strand_id
1 'polypeptide(L)'
;MNDNNRNKKLRVALIANTGIGNEVFKALLKCSSVVVDSVLTRKLEGEFPYFKTQELHQLVNAKGIKCFTNIDANTTYYEYLCMQNIDLILVATYHQIIKKNLIELPKLGIINYHPSLLPKYRGPSPISWVILNGEPK
;
A
#
# COMPACT_ATOMS: atom_id res chain seq x y z
N MET A 1 -7.08 8.05 34.80
CA MET A 1 -6.93 7.45 33.45
C MET A 1 -6.53 8.58 32.53
N ASN A 2 -5.33 8.53 31.97
CA ASN A 2 -4.72 9.66 31.27
C ASN A 2 -5.37 9.86 29.88
N ASP A 3 -6.04 10.99 29.71
CA ASP A 3 -6.65 11.48 28.46
C ASP A 3 -5.64 11.87 27.36
N ASN A 4 -4.36 11.64 27.56
CA ASN A 4 -3.30 12.04 26.62
C ASN A 4 -3.18 11.17 25.35
N ASN A 5 -4.04 10.18 25.15
CA ASN A 5 -3.93 9.26 24.00
C ASN A 5 -4.94 9.55 22.87
N ARG A 6 -5.80 10.56 23.00
CA ARG A 6 -6.87 10.84 22.02
C ARG A 6 -6.41 11.58 20.76
N ASN A 7 -5.17 12.10 20.71
CA ASN A 7 -4.70 12.93 19.57
C ASN A 7 -3.50 12.39 18.80
N LYS A 8 -3.04 11.16 19.07
CA LYS A 8 -1.92 10.60 18.32
C LYS A 8 -2.40 9.99 17.01
N LYS A 9 -2.07 10.63 15.90
CA LYS A 9 -2.35 10.07 14.56
C LYS A 9 -1.54 8.81 14.32
N LEU A 10 -2.16 7.82 13.67
CA LEU A 10 -1.47 6.61 13.24
C LEU A 10 -0.50 6.94 12.10
N ARG A 11 0.73 6.49 12.23
CA ARG A 11 1.76 6.62 11.20
C ARG A 11 1.68 5.41 10.27
N VAL A 12 1.26 5.64 9.04
CA VAL A 12 0.94 4.60 8.07
C VAL A 12 1.91 4.64 6.89
N ALA A 13 2.46 3.49 6.53
CA ALA A 13 3.14 3.28 5.25
C ALA A 13 2.20 2.59 4.27
N LEU A 14 2.22 3.01 3.00
CA LEU A 14 1.43 2.40 1.94
C LEU A 14 2.34 1.69 0.94
N ILE A 15 2.04 0.44 0.65
CA ILE A 15 2.68 -0.35 -0.40
C ILE A 15 1.61 -0.68 -1.44
N ALA A 16 1.67 -0.06 -2.61
CA ALA A 16 0.58 -0.19 -3.57
C ALA A 16 1.02 0.05 -5.01
N ASN A 17 0.29 -0.53 -5.95
CA ASN A 17 0.39 -0.16 -7.36
C ASN A 17 -0.65 0.90 -7.73
N THR A 18 -0.43 1.59 -8.84
CA THR A 18 -1.38 2.54 -9.44
C THR A 18 -2.74 1.88 -9.69
N GLY A 19 -3.81 2.64 -9.63
CA GLY A 19 -5.18 2.18 -9.71
C GLY A 19 -5.82 2.16 -8.32
N ILE A 20 -6.02 1.01 -7.73
CA ILE A 20 -6.57 0.88 -6.36
C ILE A 20 -5.69 1.63 -5.34
N GLY A 21 -4.36 1.59 -5.51
CA GLY A 21 -3.44 2.35 -4.67
C GLY A 21 -3.70 3.85 -4.67
N ASN A 22 -4.12 4.43 -5.80
CA ASN A 22 -4.48 5.85 -5.88
C ASN A 22 -5.68 6.17 -4.98
N GLU A 23 -6.71 5.33 -4.99
CA GLU A 23 -7.91 5.54 -4.19
C GLU A 23 -7.64 5.34 -2.70
N VAL A 24 -6.86 4.32 -2.35
CA VAL A 24 -6.40 4.10 -0.97
C VAL A 24 -5.58 5.30 -0.48
N PHE A 25 -4.64 5.79 -1.28
CA PHE A 25 -3.83 6.96 -0.94
C PHE A 25 -4.68 8.21 -0.72
N LYS A 26 -5.63 8.49 -1.61
CA LYS A 26 -6.57 9.63 -1.47
C LYS A 26 -7.43 9.50 -0.21
N ALA A 27 -7.88 8.28 0.11
CA ALA A 27 -8.65 8.01 1.33
C ALA A 27 -7.82 8.26 2.60
N LEU A 28 -6.56 7.81 2.62
CA LEU A 28 -5.64 8.06 3.73
C LEU A 28 -5.40 9.55 3.97
N LEU A 29 -5.25 10.34 2.90
CA LEU A 29 -5.07 11.80 3.01
C LEU A 29 -6.29 12.52 3.60
N LYS A 30 -7.49 11.98 3.42
CA LYS A 30 -8.74 12.52 3.98
C LYS A 30 -8.97 12.09 5.44
N CYS A 31 -8.27 11.08 5.91
CA CYS A 31 -8.43 10.55 7.26
C CYS A 31 -7.67 11.40 8.28
N SER A 32 -8.37 12.13 9.14
CA SER A 32 -7.76 13.01 10.14
C SER A 32 -6.94 12.27 11.20
N SER A 33 -7.20 10.97 11.41
CA SER A 33 -6.52 10.11 12.39
C SER A 33 -5.24 9.46 11.86
N VAL A 34 -4.85 9.74 10.61
CA VAL A 34 -3.72 9.12 9.93
C VAL A 34 -2.71 10.16 9.45
N VAL A 35 -1.44 9.81 9.51
CA VAL A 35 -0.34 10.47 8.79
C VAL A 35 0.29 9.44 7.86
N VAL A 36 0.32 9.72 6.58
CA VAL A 36 1.05 8.88 5.61
C VAL A 36 2.53 9.22 5.71
N ASP A 37 3.33 8.25 6.16
CA ASP A 37 4.78 8.39 6.30
C ASP A 37 5.46 8.34 4.93
N SER A 38 5.18 7.28 4.21
CA SER A 38 5.81 6.99 2.92
C SER A 38 4.96 6.06 2.08
N VAL A 39 5.25 6.04 0.79
CA VAL A 39 4.60 5.15 -0.17
C VAL A 39 5.67 4.41 -0.96
N LEU A 40 5.53 3.08 -1.05
CA LEU A 40 6.26 2.26 -2.00
C LEU A 40 5.32 1.87 -3.14
N THR A 41 5.74 2.15 -4.37
CA THR A 41 4.95 1.82 -5.56
C THR A 41 5.83 1.31 -6.70
N ARG A 42 5.20 0.76 -7.71
CA ARG A 42 5.86 0.44 -8.98
C ARG A 42 5.69 1.61 -9.94
N LYS A 43 6.78 2.09 -10.48
CA LYS A 43 6.80 2.98 -11.64
C LYS A 43 6.98 2.12 -12.89
N LEU A 44 6.11 2.26 -13.86
CA LEU A 44 6.23 1.54 -15.12
C LEU A 44 7.19 2.28 -16.05
N GLU A 45 7.90 1.52 -16.87
CA GLU A 45 8.67 2.06 -17.99
C GLU A 45 7.72 2.25 -19.20
N GLY A 46 7.77 3.42 -19.84
CA GLY A 46 6.90 3.75 -20.95
C GLY A 46 5.54 4.33 -20.54
N GLU A 47 4.59 4.29 -21.47
CA GLU A 47 3.24 4.81 -21.20
C GLU A 47 2.46 3.91 -20.25
N PHE A 48 1.76 4.54 -19.29
CA PHE A 48 0.93 3.79 -18.36
C PHE A 48 -0.29 3.21 -19.09
N PRO A 49 -0.58 1.89 -18.96
CA PRO A 49 -1.56 1.20 -19.78
C PRO A 49 -3.01 1.62 -19.53
N TYR A 50 -3.28 2.35 -18.45
CA TYR A 50 -4.64 2.79 -18.12
C TYR A 50 -4.85 4.24 -18.53
N PHE A 51 -5.56 4.44 -19.59
CA PHE A 51 -5.86 5.75 -20.17
C PHE A 51 -6.37 6.75 -19.11
N LYS A 52 -5.78 7.94 -19.08
CA LYS A 52 -6.11 9.05 -18.14
C LYS A 52 -5.89 8.76 -16.64
N THR A 53 -5.26 7.67 -16.27
CA THR A 53 -4.92 7.42 -14.86
C THR A 53 -3.54 7.98 -14.57
N GLN A 54 -3.46 8.92 -13.62
CA GLN A 54 -2.17 9.40 -13.12
C GLN A 54 -1.48 8.32 -12.30
N GLU A 55 -0.18 8.12 -12.50
CA GLU A 55 0.56 7.15 -11.72
C GLU A 55 0.65 7.55 -10.23
N LEU A 56 0.60 6.55 -9.34
CA LEU A 56 0.60 6.78 -7.89
C LEU A 56 1.82 7.60 -7.43
N HIS A 57 3.01 7.34 -7.97
CA HIS A 57 4.22 8.08 -7.58
C HIS A 57 4.10 9.59 -7.88
N GLN A 58 3.42 9.96 -8.95
CA GLN A 58 3.19 11.38 -9.29
C GLN A 58 2.24 12.05 -8.28
N LEU A 59 1.16 11.35 -7.89
CA LEU A 59 0.23 11.83 -6.86
C LEU A 59 0.91 12.01 -5.51
N VAL A 60 1.75 11.05 -5.12
CA VAL A 60 2.48 11.06 -3.84
C VAL A 60 3.48 12.22 -3.81
N ASN A 61 4.27 12.37 -4.88
CA ASN A 61 5.26 13.45 -4.99
C ASN A 61 4.60 14.84 -4.97
N ALA A 62 3.45 15.01 -5.61
CA ALA A 62 2.68 16.25 -5.60
C ALA A 62 2.19 16.65 -4.19
N LYS A 63 2.15 15.70 -3.24
CA LYS A 63 1.82 15.95 -1.83
C LYS A 63 3.05 16.11 -0.93
N GLY A 64 4.26 16.07 -1.48
CA GLY A 64 5.50 16.17 -0.72
C GLY A 64 5.75 14.97 0.22
N ILE A 65 5.08 13.85 0.01
CA ILE A 65 5.25 12.63 0.79
C ILE A 65 6.39 11.80 0.21
N LYS A 66 7.14 11.15 1.08
CA LYS A 66 8.25 10.28 0.67
C LYS A 66 7.76 9.14 -0.21
N CYS A 67 8.28 9.06 -1.42
CA CYS A 67 7.89 8.04 -2.39
C CYS A 67 9.09 7.21 -2.81
N PHE A 68 8.93 5.90 -2.77
CA PHE A 68 9.90 4.92 -3.25
C PHE A 68 9.33 4.22 -4.48
N THR A 69 10.17 4.01 -5.48
CA THR A 69 9.76 3.32 -6.71
C THR A 69 10.76 2.24 -7.09
N ASN A 70 10.24 1.09 -7.52
CA ASN A 70 11.03 -0.01 -8.10
C ASN A 70 12.16 -0.53 -7.21
N ILE A 71 11.99 -0.47 -5.90
CA ILE A 71 12.91 -1.08 -4.93
C ILE A 71 12.28 -2.32 -4.29
N ASP A 72 13.09 -3.16 -3.66
CA ASP A 72 12.59 -4.31 -2.91
C ASP A 72 11.97 -3.89 -1.58
N ALA A 73 10.75 -4.38 -1.34
CA ALA A 73 9.98 -4.06 -0.14
C ALA A 73 10.61 -4.65 1.14
N ASN A 74 11.23 -5.82 1.03
CA ASN A 74 11.70 -6.61 2.17
C ASN A 74 13.16 -6.33 2.56
N THR A 75 13.85 -5.48 1.79
CA THR A 75 15.21 -5.04 2.04
C THR A 75 15.29 -3.53 2.13
N THR A 76 15.46 -2.82 1.02
CA THR A 76 15.68 -1.38 1.00
C THR A 76 14.55 -0.58 1.64
N TYR A 77 13.29 -0.94 1.35
CA TYR A 77 12.16 -0.24 1.97
C TYR A 77 11.99 -0.62 3.44
N TYR A 78 12.22 -1.89 3.78
CA TYR A 78 12.23 -2.37 5.17
C TYR A 78 13.25 -1.61 6.02
N GLU A 79 14.50 -1.45 5.54
CA GLU A 79 15.55 -0.69 6.22
C GLU A 79 15.13 0.75 6.51
N TYR A 80 14.50 1.42 5.55
CA TYR A 80 13.93 2.74 5.76
C TYR A 80 12.86 2.73 6.86
N LEU A 81 11.90 1.80 6.78
CA LEU A 81 10.79 1.72 7.74
C LEU A 81 11.23 1.42 9.17
N CYS A 82 12.34 0.69 9.36
CA CYS A 82 12.91 0.43 10.68
C CYS A 82 13.22 1.72 11.46
N MET A 83 13.50 2.81 10.77
CA MET A 83 13.82 4.11 11.36
C MET A 83 12.58 5.00 11.58
N GLN A 84 11.37 4.57 11.18
CA GLN A 84 10.21 5.47 11.06
C GLN A 84 9.11 5.30 12.12
N ASN A 85 9.21 4.36 13.06
CA ASN A 85 8.15 4.11 14.05
C ASN A 85 6.75 3.92 13.41
N ILE A 86 6.65 3.07 12.40
CA ILE A 86 5.40 2.81 11.70
C ILE A 86 4.40 2.09 12.60
N ASP A 87 3.17 2.58 12.64
CA ASP A 87 2.09 1.94 13.40
C ASP A 87 1.39 0.87 12.55
N LEU A 88 1.18 1.10 11.25
CA LEU A 88 0.46 0.21 10.35
C LEU A 88 1.03 0.27 8.94
N ILE A 89 1.11 -0.86 8.26
CA ILE A 89 1.34 -0.91 6.81
C ILE A 89 0.05 -1.33 6.10
N LEU A 90 -0.34 -0.58 5.08
CA LEU A 90 -1.39 -0.98 4.15
C LEU A 90 -0.77 -1.47 2.85
N VAL A 91 -1.20 -2.63 2.38
CA VAL A 91 -0.81 -3.18 1.08
C VAL A 91 -2.04 -3.20 0.17
N ALA A 92 -1.93 -2.63 -1.02
CA ALA A 92 -3.03 -2.59 -1.99
C ALA A 92 -2.53 -3.01 -3.37
N THR A 93 -2.87 -4.23 -3.77
CA THR A 93 -2.55 -4.78 -5.11
C THR A 93 -1.07 -4.68 -5.49
N TYR A 94 -0.17 -5.01 -4.56
CA TYR A 94 1.26 -4.96 -4.81
C TYR A 94 1.80 -6.30 -5.33
N HIS A 95 2.85 -6.25 -6.15
CA HIS A 95 3.34 -7.41 -6.90
C HIS A 95 4.41 -8.23 -6.18
N GLN A 96 5.05 -7.69 -5.15
CA GLN A 96 6.06 -8.41 -4.37
C GLN A 96 5.42 -9.16 -3.19
N ILE A 97 5.98 -10.31 -2.86
CA ILE A 97 5.60 -11.05 -1.64
C ILE A 97 6.19 -10.32 -0.43
N ILE A 98 5.35 -9.99 0.53
CA ILE A 98 5.76 -9.38 1.79
C ILE A 98 6.26 -10.49 2.73
N LYS A 99 7.51 -10.38 3.18
CA LYS A 99 8.16 -11.37 4.04
C LYS A 99 7.92 -11.07 5.52
N LYS A 100 8.22 -12.07 6.35
CA LYS A 100 7.98 -12.05 7.80
C LYS A 100 8.57 -10.83 8.50
N ASN A 101 9.82 -10.45 8.19
CA ASN A 101 10.47 -9.29 8.78
C ASN A 101 9.66 -7.98 8.60
N LEU A 102 9.11 -7.78 7.39
CA LEU A 102 8.29 -6.61 7.10
C LEU A 102 6.89 -6.71 7.73
N ILE A 103 6.34 -7.93 7.84
CA ILE A 103 5.02 -8.17 8.47
C ILE A 103 5.05 -7.84 9.97
N GLU A 104 6.13 -8.17 10.65
CA GLU A 104 6.29 -8.01 12.10
C GLU A 104 6.79 -6.63 12.52
N LEU A 105 7.19 -5.77 11.56
CA LEU A 105 7.76 -4.46 11.84
C LEU A 105 6.75 -3.46 12.42
N PRO A 106 5.55 -3.25 11.83
CA PRO A 106 4.63 -2.23 12.31
C PRO A 106 3.89 -2.69 13.57
N LYS A 107 3.64 -1.77 14.50
CA LYS A 107 3.02 -2.08 15.81
C LYS A 107 1.66 -2.76 15.70
N LEU A 108 0.87 -2.41 14.70
CA LEU A 108 -0.48 -2.92 14.44
C LEU A 108 -0.51 -3.95 13.30
N GLY A 109 0.67 -4.33 12.78
CA GLY A 109 0.77 -5.29 11.69
C GLY A 109 0.47 -4.71 10.31
N ILE A 110 0.06 -5.60 9.40
CA ILE A 110 -0.22 -5.26 7.98
C ILE A 110 -1.66 -5.60 7.65
N ILE A 111 -2.32 -4.71 6.92
CA ILE A 111 -3.59 -4.99 6.26
C ILE A 111 -3.32 -5.08 4.75
N ASN A 112 -3.69 -6.20 4.14
CA ASN A 112 -3.58 -6.39 2.70
C ASN A 112 -4.97 -6.36 2.05
N TYR A 113 -5.20 -5.38 1.18
CA TYR A 113 -6.36 -5.37 0.29
C TYR A 113 -6.08 -6.27 -0.92
N HIS A 114 -6.75 -7.41 -0.96
CA HIS A 114 -6.63 -8.38 -2.05
C HIS A 114 -7.99 -8.54 -2.75
N PRO A 115 -8.08 -8.35 -4.08
CA PRO A 115 -9.37 -8.36 -4.77
C PRO A 115 -9.86 -9.78 -5.09
N SER A 116 -10.01 -10.61 -4.05
CA SER A 116 -10.63 -11.93 -4.12
C SER A 116 -11.17 -12.37 -2.76
N LEU A 117 -12.04 -13.37 -2.77
CA LEU A 117 -12.50 -14.05 -1.55
C LEU A 117 -11.45 -15.07 -1.08
N LEU A 118 -10.44 -14.61 -0.35
CA LEU A 118 -9.41 -15.47 0.21
C LEU A 118 -10.02 -16.63 1.02
N PRO A 119 -9.43 -17.84 0.97
CA PRO A 119 -8.15 -18.20 0.34
C PRO A 119 -8.22 -18.49 -1.16
N LYS A 120 -9.38 -18.35 -1.82
CA LYS A 120 -9.50 -18.50 -3.27
C LYS A 120 -8.76 -17.37 -3.99
N TYR A 121 -8.19 -17.69 -5.14
CA TYR A 121 -7.51 -16.74 -6.01
C TYR A 121 -6.39 -15.94 -5.34
N ARG A 122 -5.61 -16.62 -4.49
CA ARG A 122 -4.32 -16.10 -4.00
C ARG A 122 -3.37 -15.85 -5.16
N GLY A 123 -2.45 -14.89 -5.00
CA GLY A 123 -1.43 -14.63 -6.01
C GLY A 123 -1.81 -13.52 -6.99
N PRO A 124 -1.11 -13.43 -8.13
CA PRO A 124 -1.28 -12.33 -9.07
C PRO A 124 -2.58 -12.45 -9.87
N SER A 125 -3.11 -11.31 -10.29
CA SER A 125 -4.26 -11.17 -11.20
C SER A 125 -5.53 -11.92 -10.77
N PRO A 126 -5.97 -11.85 -9.50
CA PRO A 126 -7.13 -12.62 -9.02
C PRO A 126 -8.40 -12.33 -9.79
N ILE A 127 -8.65 -11.09 -10.20
CA ILE A 127 -9.83 -10.68 -10.98
C ILE A 127 -9.87 -11.42 -12.33
N SER A 128 -8.74 -11.54 -13.02
CA SER A 128 -8.66 -12.28 -14.28
C SER A 128 -9.01 -13.75 -14.10
N TRP A 129 -8.53 -14.37 -13.02
CA TRP A 129 -8.84 -15.76 -12.71
C TRP A 129 -10.31 -15.99 -12.35
N VAL A 130 -10.92 -15.06 -11.62
CA VAL A 130 -12.36 -15.09 -11.30
C VAL A 130 -13.20 -15.09 -12.57
N ILE A 131 -12.85 -14.22 -13.53
CA ILE A 131 -13.54 -14.13 -14.82
C ILE A 131 -13.34 -15.40 -15.66
N LEU A 132 -12.09 -15.89 -15.77
CA LEU A 132 -11.76 -17.08 -16.55
C LEU A 132 -12.47 -18.34 -16.02
N ASN A 133 -12.68 -18.44 -14.72
CA ASN A 133 -13.37 -19.56 -14.09
C ASN A 133 -14.89 -19.40 -14.05
N GLY A 134 -15.45 -18.33 -14.60
CA GLY A 134 -16.89 -18.10 -14.65
C GLY A 134 -17.56 -18.00 -13.27
N GLU A 135 -16.84 -17.53 -12.26
CA GLU A 135 -17.40 -17.36 -10.93
C GLU A 135 -18.58 -16.37 -10.96
N PRO A 136 -19.68 -16.63 -10.25
CA PRO A 136 -20.80 -15.70 -10.16
C PRO A 136 -20.37 -14.39 -9.48
N LYS A 137 -21.02 -13.32 -9.87
CA LYS A 137 -20.80 -11.98 -9.31
C LYS A 137 -21.21 -11.90 -7.85
#